data_4742cfa818545b7b0ef3542b3877ea90
#
_entry.id   4742cfa818545b7b0ef3542b3877ea90
#
_cell.length_a   1.000
_cell.length_b   1.000
_cell.length_c   1.000
_cell.angle_alpha   90.00
_cell.angle_beta   90.00
_cell.angle_gamma   90.00
#
_symmetry.space_group_name_H-M   'P 1'
#
loop_
_entity.id
_entity.type
_entity.pdbx_description
1 polymer ?
#
loop_
_entity_poly.entity_id
_entity_poly.type
_entity_poly.pdbx_seq_one_letter_code
_entity_poly.pdbx_strand_id
1 'polypeptide(L)'
;MERRLAAIVCADVAGYSRMMGCDEAGTHAAFKAHRSAIYPIILNHGGRLVKKTGDGFLLEFPSIVGAIEGAVATQSMMADRNNHLPADRVMQFRLGVHMGDVIADEDEVFGDDVNIAVRIESVAAPGGVAVSDKAYREACKHLSVPFVDTGSHRFKNIEEPVNVWAWDPAGASGRGREAPDKSSLPAQYRTAIVGVLPFTNLSDSTDEYFSDGLTEDLIHALSLQSFYRVLSRNSTFAFRGKGLSARLIAREIDATYLIQGSVRRAGSKLRVTAELIAPENGEQLWAGRYDRDIGDVFAMQDEITTSLSAALAPEIFRAEASTPTRSSSTDLTAWDRFLRGLSRYYRQTKADFEASIALFREAIALDPALSIAHAYLATIQLQSVQFGWIASTRELWSEAMSLAESSVRLDPRSSFAFSILSYVHAFEGNHEAAMDAAKRAVELNPYDMGARGVLGISHMVIGEHRQAIELFSTAAQQGNSDPRYQWAALNAFSHYLLGQYDASLSWAREALYLNPNHLQVLAVRAAALAQSGRSMEAAKAAEVLLTSYPGLTVERHLRNFRWKTQADIAHYRDGLLKAGVPSVKMTLVESKRIANT
;
A
#
# COMPACT_ATOMS: atom_id res chain seq x y z
N MET A 1 -36.25 24.00 -26.12
CA MET A 1 -36.25 23.04 -24.98
C MET A 1 -37.45 22.12 -25.08
N GLU A 2 -37.26 20.87 -25.37
CA GLU A 2 -38.32 19.85 -25.49
C GLU A 2 -38.09 18.76 -24.46
N ARG A 3 -39.13 18.36 -23.70
CA ARG A 3 -39.05 17.21 -22.78
C ARG A 3 -39.47 15.95 -23.52
N ARG A 4 -38.65 14.90 -23.41
CA ARG A 4 -38.97 13.60 -24.00
C ARG A 4 -38.37 12.45 -23.19
N LEU A 5 -38.99 11.29 -23.31
CA LEU A 5 -38.45 10.06 -22.76
C LEU A 5 -37.28 9.57 -23.64
N ALA A 6 -36.14 9.31 -23.04
CA ALA A 6 -34.97 8.78 -23.75
C ALA A 6 -34.19 7.77 -22.90
N ALA A 7 -33.47 6.87 -23.55
CA ALA A 7 -32.49 6.03 -22.88
C ALA A 7 -31.11 6.71 -22.97
N ILE A 8 -30.47 6.83 -21.81
CA ILE A 8 -29.19 7.50 -21.66
C ILE A 8 -28.14 6.46 -21.29
N VAL A 9 -27.01 6.49 -21.99
CA VAL A 9 -25.83 5.68 -21.68
C VAL A 9 -24.67 6.59 -21.35
N CYS A 10 -24.14 6.44 -20.15
CA CYS A 10 -22.89 7.08 -19.72
C CYS A 10 -21.76 6.08 -19.83
N ALA A 11 -20.64 6.49 -20.40
CA ALA A 11 -19.43 5.69 -20.53
C ALA A 11 -18.23 6.43 -19.96
N ASP A 12 -17.39 5.74 -19.23
CA ASP A 12 -16.14 6.26 -18.65
C ASP A 12 -15.03 5.21 -18.71
N VAL A 13 -13.76 5.65 -18.79
CA VAL A 13 -12.60 4.73 -18.83
C VAL A 13 -12.12 4.44 -17.42
N ALA A 14 -12.15 3.18 -17.04
CA ALA A 14 -11.64 2.73 -15.74
C ALA A 14 -10.13 3.02 -15.60
N GLY A 15 -9.78 3.90 -14.65
CA GLY A 15 -8.39 4.24 -14.35
C GLY A 15 -7.69 5.12 -15.40
N TYR A 16 -8.43 5.95 -16.13
CA TYR A 16 -7.90 6.83 -17.18
C TYR A 16 -6.77 7.74 -16.68
N SER A 17 -6.94 8.39 -15.55
CA SER A 17 -5.92 9.29 -14.96
C SER A 17 -4.59 8.56 -14.69
N ARG A 18 -4.64 7.30 -14.27
CA ARG A 18 -3.45 6.47 -14.07
C ARG A 18 -2.74 6.18 -15.40
N MET A 19 -3.50 5.83 -16.44
CA MET A 19 -2.96 5.57 -17.78
C MET A 19 -2.32 6.82 -18.36
N MET A 20 -2.96 7.97 -18.21
CA MET A 20 -2.44 9.29 -18.62
C MET A 20 -1.14 9.63 -17.89
N GLY A 21 -1.03 9.32 -16.61
CA GLY A 21 0.19 9.52 -15.81
C GLY A 21 1.37 8.65 -16.25
N CYS A 22 1.11 7.46 -16.85
CA CYS A 22 2.15 6.57 -17.35
C CYS A 22 2.58 6.89 -18.78
N ASP A 23 1.63 7.16 -19.68
CA ASP A 23 1.86 7.48 -21.09
C ASP A 23 0.71 8.37 -21.61
N GLU A 24 0.86 9.68 -21.48
CA GLU A 24 -0.17 10.64 -21.88
C GLU A 24 -0.52 10.56 -23.37
N ALA A 25 0.50 10.58 -24.23
CA ALA A 25 0.31 10.56 -25.68
C ALA A 25 -0.27 9.24 -26.18
N GLY A 26 0.24 8.11 -25.67
CA GLY A 26 -0.23 6.77 -26.01
C GLY A 26 -1.65 6.52 -25.50
N THR A 27 -1.97 6.93 -24.27
CA THR A 27 -3.31 6.79 -23.68
C THR A 27 -4.34 7.63 -24.46
N HIS A 28 -4.01 8.87 -24.80
CA HIS A 28 -4.89 9.72 -25.60
C HIS A 28 -5.13 9.14 -27.00
N ALA A 29 -4.08 8.64 -27.67
CA ALA A 29 -4.18 8.00 -28.98
C ALA A 29 -5.04 6.72 -28.93
N ALA A 30 -4.83 5.87 -27.90
CA ALA A 30 -5.61 4.65 -27.68
C ALA A 30 -7.09 4.97 -27.43
N PHE A 31 -7.39 5.94 -26.54
CA PHE A 31 -8.76 6.38 -26.27
C PHE A 31 -9.46 6.87 -27.53
N LYS A 32 -8.77 7.68 -28.37
CA LYS A 32 -9.31 8.14 -29.66
C LYS A 32 -9.59 6.98 -30.62
N ALA A 33 -8.71 5.99 -30.69
CA ALA A 33 -8.87 4.80 -31.53
C ALA A 33 -10.04 3.91 -31.05
N HIS A 34 -10.17 3.70 -29.73
CA HIS A 34 -11.29 2.95 -29.16
C HIS A 34 -12.63 3.66 -29.39
N ARG A 35 -12.70 4.97 -29.14
CA ARG A 35 -13.90 5.77 -29.42
C ARG A 35 -14.31 5.69 -30.90
N SER A 36 -13.36 5.73 -31.83
CA SER A 36 -13.65 5.59 -33.26
C SER A 36 -14.21 4.21 -33.62
N ALA A 37 -13.84 3.16 -32.87
CA ALA A 37 -14.38 1.82 -33.05
C ALA A 37 -15.75 1.64 -32.37
N ILE A 38 -16.01 2.33 -31.26
CA ILE A 38 -17.28 2.29 -30.51
C ILE A 38 -18.40 3.02 -31.29
N TYR A 39 -18.09 4.13 -31.93
CA TYR A 39 -19.09 5.00 -32.55
C TYR A 39 -19.98 4.30 -33.59
N PRO A 40 -19.45 3.49 -34.54
CA PRO A 40 -20.29 2.72 -35.47
C PRO A 40 -21.26 1.75 -34.79
N ILE A 41 -20.84 1.12 -33.67
CA ILE A 41 -21.70 0.21 -32.87
C ILE A 41 -22.89 0.99 -32.33
N ILE A 42 -22.63 2.15 -31.74
CA ILE A 42 -23.68 3.02 -31.18
C ILE A 42 -24.68 3.45 -32.27
N LEU A 43 -24.19 3.89 -33.41
CA LEU A 43 -25.04 4.27 -34.54
C LEU A 43 -25.92 3.11 -35.05
N ASN A 44 -25.35 1.91 -35.15
CA ASN A 44 -26.06 0.72 -35.62
C ASN A 44 -27.21 0.31 -34.66
N HIS A 45 -27.10 0.66 -33.38
CA HIS A 45 -28.16 0.45 -32.39
C HIS A 45 -29.07 1.67 -32.19
N GLY A 46 -28.99 2.66 -33.10
CA GLY A 46 -29.85 3.85 -33.11
C GLY A 46 -29.43 4.94 -32.12
N GLY A 47 -28.25 4.84 -31.51
CA GLY A 47 -27.73 5.84 -30.57
C GLY A 47 -27.05 7.02 -31.24
N ARG A 48 -26.97 8.13 -30.54
CA ARG A 48 -26.19 9.31 -30.92
C ARG A 48 -25.27 9.79 -29.78
N LEU A 49 -24.16 10.41 -30.14
CA LEU A 49 -23.29 11.07 -29.18
C LEU A 49 -23.89 12.43 -28.79
N VAL A 50 -24.11 12.64 -27.50
CA VAL A 50 -24.62 13.90 -26.91
C VAL A 50 -23.44 14.77 -26.48
N LYS A 51 -22.54 14.22 -25.68
CA LYS A 51 -21.44 14.98 -25.09
C LYS A 51 -20.19 14.13 -24.94
N LYS A 52 -19.02 14.74 -25.14
CA LYS A 52 -17.73 14.18 -24.78
C LYS A 52 -17.36 14.70 -23.39
N THR A 53 -17.02 13.81 -22.49
CA THR A 53 -16.34 14.12 -21.23
C THR A 53 -14.85 13.87 -21.39
N GLY A 54 -13.99 14.24 -20.43
CA GLY A 54 -12.54 14.11 -20.57
C GLY A 54 -12.10 12.69 -20.95
N ASP A 55 -12.60 11.71 -20.23
CA ASP A 55 -12.29 10.27 -20.28
C ASP A 55 -13.48 9.38 -20.68
N GLY A 56 -14.61 10.00 -21.04
CA GLY A 56 -15.83 9.30 -21.36
C GLY A 56 -16.70 9.98 -22.39
N PHE A 57 -17.95 9.56 -22.48
CA PHE A 57 -18.96 10.14 -23.36
C PHE A 57 -20.38 9.82 -22.89
N LEU A 58 -21.29 10.73 -23.21
CA LEU A 58 -22.73 10.60 -22.97
C LEU A 58 -23.43 10.31 -24.30
N LEU A 59 -24.26 9.28 -24.32
CA LEU A 59 -25.01 8.84 -25.49
C LEU A 59 -26.50 8.87 -25.20
N GLU A 60 -27.28 9.11 -26.23
CA GLU A 60 -28.74 9.04 -26.20
C GLU A 60 -29.25 8.02 -27.22
N PHE A 61 -30.26 7.27 -26.82
CA PHE A 61 -30.94 6.30 -27.67
C PHE A 61 -32.47 6.50 -27.59
N PRO A 62 -33.18 6.36 -28.72
CA PRO A 62 -34.64 6.39 -28.72
C PRO A 62 -35.26 5.11 -28.17
N SER A 63 -34.50 4.03 -28.05
CA SER A 63 -34.92 2.72 -27.56
C SER A 63 -34.01 2.24 -26.43
N ILE A 64 -34.62 1.79 -25.32
CA ILE A 64 -33.88 1.22 -24.21
C ILE A 64 -33.24 -0.13 -24.57
N VAL A 65 -33.88 -0.92 -25.41
CA VAL A 65 -33.32 -2.18 -25.91
C VAL A 65 -32.07 -1.89 -26.73
N GLY A 66 -32.15 -0.94 -27.66
CA GLY A 66 -30.99 -0.51 -28.46
C GLY A 66 -29.85 0.07 -27.61
N ALA A 67 -30.17 0.79 -26.52
CA ALA A 67 -29.18 1.30 -25.57
C ALA A 67 -28.41 0.19 -24.85
N ILE A 68 -29.13 -0.81 -24.34
CA ILE A 68 -28.53 -1.94 -23.62
C ILE A 68 -27.75 -2.84 -24.57
N GLU A 69 -28.29 -3.19 -25.73
CA GLU A 69 -27.62 -4.02 -26.75
C GLU A 69 -26.38 -3.31 -27.30
N GLY A 70 -26.44 -2.01 -27.55
CA GLY A 70 -25.30 -1.20 -27.98
C GLY A 70 -24.20 -1.13 -26.91
N ALA A 71 -24.58 -1.03 -25.63
CA ALA A 71 -23.65 -1.08 -24.50
C ALA A 71 -22.96 -2.47 -24.38
N VAL A 72 -23.72 -3.56 -24.47
CA VAL A 72 -23.20 -4.92 -24.44
C VAL A 72 -22.29 -5.21 -25.65
N ALA A 73 -22.69 -4.82 -26.85
CA ALA A 73 -21.87 -4.97 -28.06
C ALA A 73 -20.56 -4.17 -27.98
N THR A 74 -20.61 -2.97 -27.39
CA THR A 74 -19.42 -2.15 -27.14
C THR A 74 -18.44 -2.87 -26.23
N GLN A 75 -18.89 -3.40 -25.09
CA GLN A 75 -18.03 -4.11 -24.14
C GLN A 75 -17.47 -5.42 -24.71
N SER A 76 -18.28 -6.16 -25.47
CA SER A 76 -17.82 -7.38 -26.14
C SER A 76 -16.71 -7.06 -27.15
N MET A 77 -16.88 -6.04 -27.99
CA MET A 77 -15.86 -5.59 -28.93
C MET A 77 -14.60 -5.10 -28.21
N MET A 78 -14.75 -4.39 -27.08
CA MET A 78 -13.61 -3.94 -26.29
C MET A 78 -12.87 -5.10 -25.64
N ALA A 79 -13.56 -6.14 -25.15
CA ALA A 79 -12.94 -7.34 -24.63
C ALA A 79 -12.06 -8.02 -25.71
N ASP A 80 -12.58 -8.17 -26.94
CA ASP A 80 -11.83 -8.74 -28.06
C ASP A 80 -10.58 -7.90 -28.42
N ARG A 81 -10.70 -6.58 -28.43
CA ARG A 81 -9.56 -5.68 -28.68
C ARG A 81 -8.49 -5.73 -27.60
N ASN A 82 -8.87 -6.00 -26.38
CA ASN A 82 -7.99 -6.08 -25.22
C ASN A 82 -7.29 -7.45 -25.07
N ASN A 83 -7.83 -8.52 -25.68
CA ASN A 83 -7.34 -9.91 -25.50
C ASN A 83 -5.85 -10.12 -25.84
N HIS A 84 -5.25 -9.27 -26.63
CA HIS A 84 -3.85 -9.38 -27.07
C HIS A 84 -2.95 -8.26 -26.54
N LEU A 85 -3.49 -7.38 -25.67
CA LEU A 85 -2.74 -6.28 -25.11
C LEU A 85 -2.10 -6.67 -23.77
N PRO A 86 -0.88 -6.20 -23.47
CA PRO A 86 -0.32 -6.33 -22.13
C PRO A 86 -1.18 -5.56 -21.11
N ALA A 87 -1.20 -6.01 -19.85
CA ALA A 87 -2.11 -5.54 -18.82
C ALA A 87 -2.05 -4.02 -18.56
N ASP A 88 -0.89 -3.40 -18.76
CA ASP A 88 -0.65 -1.96 -18.64
C ASP A 88 -1.23 -1.11 -19.79
N ARG A 89 -1.62 -1.75 -20.91
CA ARG A 89 -2.22 -1.11 -22.09
C ARG A 89 -3.70 -1.44 -22.29
N VAL A 90 -4.26 -2.29 -21.43
CA VAL A 90 -5.69 -2.65 -21.45
C VAL A 90 -6.54 -1.46 -21.06
N MET A 91 -7.44 -1.02 -21.95
CA MET A 91 -8.40 0.06 -21.68
C MET A 91 -9.81 -0.51 -21.56
N GLN A 92 -10.40 -0.40 -20.37
CA GLN A 92 -11.74 -0.91 -20.07
C GLN A 92 -12.69 0.25 -19.82
N PHE A 93 -13.90 0.18 -20.39
CA PHE A 93 -14.95 1.14 -20.12
C PHE A 93 -15.89 0.62 -19.03
N ARG A 94 -16.51 1.53 -18.31
CA ARG A 94 -17.73 1.30 -17.52
C ARG A 94 -18.88 1.91 -18.27
N LEU A 95 -20.00 1.21 -18.32
CA LEU A 95 -21.20 1.69 -19.02
C LEU A 95 -22.39 1.65 -18.08
N GLY A 96 -23.05 2.81 -17.89
CA GLY A 96 -24.28 2.96 -17.11
C GLY A 96 -25.45 3.29 -18.01
N VAL A 97 -26.56 2.54 -17.88
CA VAL A 97 -27.76 2.72 -18.70
C VAL A 97 -28.96 3.06 -17.85
N HIS A 98 -29.65 4.14 -18.18
CA HIS A 98 -30.89 4.56 -17.53
C HIS A 98 -31.91 5.05 -18.56
N MET A 99 -33.20 5.02 -18.20
CA MET A 99 -34.28 5.56 -19.00
C MET A 99 -35.11 6.55 -18.20
N GLY A 100 -35.27 7.75 -18.72
CA GLY A 100 -36.05 8.76 -18.06
C GLY A 100 -36.37 9.99 -18.93
N ASP A 101 -36.99 10.99 -18.29
CA ASP A 101 -37.36 12.23 -18.92
C ASP A 101 -36.15 13.17 -19.03
N VAL A 102 -35.82 13.56 -20.24
CA VAL A 102 -34.71 14.45 -20.51
C VAL A 102 -35.18 15.74 -21.16
N ILE A 103 -34.46 16.81 -20.91
CA ILE A 103 -34.65 18.10 -21.59
C ILE A 103 -33.62 18.17 -22.71
N ALA A 104 -34.11 18.16 -23.94
CA ALA A 104 -33.25 18.33 -25.13
C ALA A 104 -33.21 19.81 -25.52
N ASP A 105 -32.02 20.37 -25.68
CA ASP A 105 -31.78 21.72 -26.17
C ASP A 105 -30.66 21.66 -27.21
N GLU A 106 -31.04 21.81 -28.49
CA GLU A 106 -30.19 21.62 -29.66
C GLU A 106 -29.46 20.25 -29.62
N ASP A 107 -28.16 20.23 -29.35
CA ASP A 107 -27.33 19.03 -29.31
C ASP A 107 -27.04 18.51 -27.88
N GLU A 108 -27.49 19.21 -26.84
CA GLU A 108 -27.27 18.82 -25.45
C GLU A 108 -28.52 18.20 -24.81
N VAL A 109 -28.32 17.36 -23.80
CA VAL A 109 -29.37 16.70 -23.03
C VAL A 109 -29.11 16.92 -21.55
N PHE A 110 -30.12 17.38 -20.82
CA PHE A 110 -30.09 17.71 -19.40
C PHE A 110 -31.22 17.01 -18.66
N GLY A 111 -31.09 16.87 -17.36
CA GLY A 111 -32.13 16.36 -16.45
C GLY A 111 -31.57 15.46 -15.35
N ASP A 112 -32.40 15.19 -14.34
CA ASP A 112 -32.03 14.33 -13.22
C ASP A 112 -31.78 12.90 -13.67
N ASP A 113 -32.49 12.41 -14.70
CA ASP A 113 -32.30 11.08 -15.27
C ASP A 113 -30.94 10.93 -15.96
N VAL A 114 -30.33 12.01 -16.49
CA VAL A 114 -28.96 12.01 -16.98
C VAL A 114 -27.98 11.80 -15.80
N ASN A 115 -28.21 12.45 -14.68
CA ASN A 115 -27.39 12.28 -13.47
C ASN A 115 -27.51 10.85 -12.92
N ILE A 116 -28.69 10.23 -13.01
CA ILE A 116 -28.88 8.83 -12.62
C ILE A 116 -28.04 7.90 -13.50
N ALA A 117 -28.00 8.10 -14.82
CA ALA A 117 -27.17 7.31 -15.74
C ALA A 117 -25.67 7.38 -15.39
N VAL A 118 -25.17 8.59 -15.07
CA VAL A 118 -23.78 8.82 -14.61
C VAL A 118 -23.49 8.06 -13.29
N ARG A 119 -24.45 8.06 -12.37
CA ARG A 119 -24.29 7.33 -11.09
C ARG A 119 -24.33 5.82 -11.27
N ILE A 120 -25.15 5.31 -12.18
CA ILE A 120 -25.20 3.88 -12.51
C ILE A 120 -23.90 3.43 -13.18
N GLU A 121 -23.31 4.26 -14.04
CA GLU A 121 -22.00 3.99 -14.64
C GLU A 121 -20.93 3.73 -13.57
N SER A 122 -20.90 4.54 -12.50
CA SER A 122 -19.87 4.43 -11.45
C SER A 122 -19.92 3.11 -10.65
N VAL A 123 -21.03 2.37 -10.68
CA VAL A 123 -21.16 1.05 -10.04
C VAL A 123 -20.94 -0.12 -11.02
N ALA A 124 -20.78 0.16 -12.31
CA ALA A 124 -20.42 -0.85 -13.29
C ALA A 124 -18.98 -1.37 -13.04
N ALA A 125 -18.78 -2.66 -13.18
CA ALA A 125 -17.44 -3.24 -13.20
C ALA A 125 -16.66 -2.74 -14.43
N PRO A 126 -15.31 -2.61 -14.36
CA PRO A 126 -14.51 -2.36 -15.56
C PRO A 126 -14.77 -3.44 -16.63
N GLY A 127 -15.15 -3.04 -17.84
CA GLY A 127 -15.57 -3.95 -18.91
C GLY A 127 -17.05 -4.38 -18.83
N GLY A 128 -17.80 -3.93 -17.83
CA GLY A 128 -19.20 -4.30 -17.58
C GLY A 128 -20.21 -3.22 -17.97
N VAL A 129 -21.49 -3.59 -17.89
CA VAL A 129 -22.65 -2.72 -18.10
C VAL A 129 -23.57 -2.77 -16.88
N ALA A 130 -23.91 -1.62 -16.32
CA ALA A 130 -24.88 -1.47 -15.25
C ALA A 130 -26.16 -0.81 -15.80
N VAL A 131 -27.33 -1.33 -15.41
CA VAL A 131 -28.64 -0.89 -15.92
C VAL A 131 -29.58 -0.63 -14.75
N SER A 132 -30.30 0.48 -14.74
CA SER A 132 -31.34 0.71 -13.72
C SER A 132 -32.49 -0.30 -13.84
N ASP A 133 -33.12 -0.65 -12.72
CA ASP A 133 -34.26 -1.56 -12.69
C ASP A 133 -35.42 -1.09 -13.61
N LYS A 134 -35.69 0.23 -13.65
CA LYS A 134 -36.65 0.82 -14.57
C LYS A 134 -36.32 0.49 -16.04
N ALA A 135 -35.06 0.67 -16.43
CA ALA A 135 -34.58 0.39 -17.79
C ALA A 135 -34.55 -1.12 -18.08
N TYR A 136 -34.12 -1.93 -17.11
CA TYR A 136 -34.07 -3.38 -17.26
C TYR A 136 -35.45 -4.01 -17.43
N ARG A 137 -36.44 -3.62 -16.62
CA ARG A 137 -37.82 -4.16 -16.72
C ARG A 137 -38.46 -3.92 -18.08
N GLU A 138 -38.19 -2.78 -18.69
CA GLU A 138 -38.69 -2.45 -20.02
C GLU A 138 -38.01 -3.27 -21.12
N ALA A 139 -36.74 -3.61 -20.96
CA ALA A 139 -35.95 -4.29 -21.99
C ALA A 139 -35.80 -5.80 -21.79
N CYS A 140 -35.96 -6.34 -20.58
CA CYS A 140 -35.52 -7.70 -20.21
C CYS A 140 -36.07 -8.82 -21.10
N LYS A 141 -37.30 -8.66 -21.65
CA LYS A 141 -37.93 -9.66 -22.54
C LYS A 141 -37.28 -9.71 -23.94
N HIS A 142 -36.51 -8.69 -24.29
CA HIS A 142 -35.90 -8.52 -25.61
C HIS A 142 -34.38 -8.64 -25.59
N LEU A 143 -33.77 -8.76 -24.41
CA LEU A 143 -32.33 -8.87 -24.28
C LEU A 143 -31.84 -10.28 -24.56
N SER A 144 -30.75 -10.39 -25.31
CA SER A 144 -30.11 -11.65 -25.69
C SER A 144 -29.13 -12.20 -24.63
N VAL A 145 -28.79 -11.38 -23.61
CA VAL A 145 -27.82 -11.73 -22.56
C VAL A 145 -28.43 -11.58 -21.18
N PRO A 146 -28.06 -12.46 -20.21
CA PRO A 146 -28.57 -12.39 -18.86
C PRO A 146 -27.90 -11.28 -18.07
N PHE A 147 -28.67 -10.51 -17.33
CA PHE A 147 -28.23 -9.55 -16.33
C PHE A 147 -28.46 -10.11 -14.93
N VAL A 148 -27.61 -9.74 -13.99
CA VAL A 148 -27.68 -10.14 -12.59
C VAL A 148 -28.16 -8.94 -11.76
N ASP A 149 -29.14 -9.16 -10.88
CA ASP A 149 -29.57 -8.14 -9.93
C ASP A 149 -28.46 -7.88 -8.89
N THR A 150 -27.97 -6.65 -8.81
CA THR A 150 -26.95 -6.21 -7.85
C THR A 150 -27.53 -5.51 -6.62
N GLY A 151 -28.87 -5.46 -6.52
CA GLY A 151 -29.60 -4.90 -5.42
C GLY A 151 -29.77 -3.38 -5.52
N SER A 152 -30.17 -2.79 -4.38
CA SER A 152 -30.54 -1.40 -4.27
C SER A 152 -29.33 -0.53 -3.94
N HIS A 153 -29.08 0.49 -4.77
CA HIS A 153 -27.99 1.44 -4.62
C HIS A 153 -28.54 2.83 -4.27
N ARG A 154 -27.98 3.47 -3.23
CA ARG A 154 -28.26 4.88 -2.91
C ARG A 154 -27.22 5.78 -3.55
N PHE A 155 -27.65 6.67 -4.39
CA PHE A 155 -26.78 7.60 -5.09
C PHE A 155 -26.89 9.02 -4.52
N LYS A 156 -25.78 9.76 -4.54
CA LYS A 156 -25.72 11.13 -4.07
C LYS A 156 -26.66 12.02 -4.91
N ASN A 157 -27.49 12.82 -4.27
CA ASN A 157 -28.49 13.72 -4.86
C ASN A 157 -29.64 13.00 -5.62
N ILE A 158 -29.88 11.72 -5.32
CA ILE A 158 -31.03 10.96 -5.80
C ILE A 158 -31.81 10.52 -4.57
N GLU A 159 -33.06 11.00 -4.42
CA GLU A 159 -33.83 10.79 -3.20
C GLU A 159 -34.18 9.31 -2.98
N GLU A 160 -34.54 8.61 -4.04
CA GLU A 160 -34.95 7.21 -3.97
C GLU A 160 -33.78 6.27 -4.32
N PRO A 161 -33.64 5.13 -3.61
CA PRO A 161 -32.67 4.11 -3.99
C PRO A 161 -33.00 3.53 -5.37
N VAL A 162 -31.99 3.31 -6.19
CA VAL A 162 -32.13 2.73 -7.52
C VAL A 162 -31.63 1.30 -7.50
N ASN A 163 -32.49 0.32 -7.85
CA ASN A 163 -32.04 -1.04 -8.08
C ASN A 163 -31.27 -1.11 -9.41
N VAL A 164 -30.14 -1.84 -9.41
CA VAL A 164 -29.24 -1.94 -10.56
C VAL A 164 -29.04 -3.38 -10.96
N TRP A 165 -29.07 -3.63 -12.26
CA TRP A 165 -28.76 -4.89 -12.90
C TRP A 165 -27.41 -4.79 -13.61
N ALA A 166 -26.57 -5.80 -13.53
CA ALA A 166 -25.23 -5.78 -14.13
C ALA A 166 -25.04 -6.93 -15.11
N TRP A 167 -24.25 -6.66 -16.14
CA TRP A 167 -23.74 -7.63 -17.08
C TRP A 167 -22.23 -7.44 -17.27
N ASP A 168 -21.50 -8.57 -17.42
CA ASP A 168 -20.07 -8.63 -17.61
C ASP A 168 -19.74 -9.73 -18.63
N PRO A 169 -18.91 -9.47 -19.66
CA PRO A 169 -18.52 -10.49 -20.66
C PRO A 169 -17.79 -11.69 -20.05
N ALA A 170 -17.11 -11.55 -18.93
CA ALA A 170 -16.48 -12.65 -18.20
C ALA A 170 -17.48 -13.53 -17.43
N GLY A 171 -18.69 -13.07 -17.19
CA GLY A 171 -19.75 -13.76 -16.44
C GLY A 171 -20.66 -14.66 -17.28
N ALA A 172 -20.51 -14.72 -18.61
CA ALA A 172 -21.30 -15.57 -19.51
C ALA A 172 -20.98 -17.08 -19.39
N SER A 173 -19.95 -17.48 -18.66
CA SER A 173 -19.69 -18.85 -18.24
C SER A 173 -20.34 -19.10 -16.89
N GLY A 174 -21.58 -19.54 -16.96
CA GLY A 174 -22.48 -19.78 -15.83
C GLY A 174 -21.84 -20.38 -14.58
N ARG A 175 -21.57 -19.57 -13.64
CA ARG A 175 -21.69 -19.80 -12.20
C ARG A 175 -21.86 -18.42 -11.59
N GLY A 176 -23.04 -18.15 -11.04
CA GLY A 176 -23.29 -16.98 -10.24
C GLY A 176 -22.14 -16.75 -9.25
N ARG A 177 -21.30 -15.74 -9.52
CA ARG A 177 -20.69 -15.04 -8.43
C ARG A 177 -21.84 -14.21 -7.83
N GLU A 178 -22.50 -14.80 -6.86
CA GLU A 178 -23.11 -14.02 -5.80
C GLU A 178 -22.10 -12.91 -5.49
N ALA A 179 -22.56 -11.66 -5.45
CA ALA A 179 -21.85 -10.64 -4.71
C ALA A 179 -21.45 -11.33 -3.41
N PRO A 180 -20.14 -11.36 -3.04
CA PRO A 180 -19.74 -12.20 -1.92
C PRO A 180 -20.70 -11.85 -0.80
N ASP A 181 -21.56 -12.81 -0.49
CA ASP A 181 -22.45 -12.75 0.65
C ASP A 181 -21.56 -12.32 1.79
N LYS A 182 -21.88 -11.19 2.44
CA LYS A 182 -21.14 -10.67 3.60
C LYS A 182 -20.97 -11.74 4.68
N SER A 183 -21.68 -12.88 4.57
CA SER A 183 -21.60 -14.07 5.40
C SER A 183 -20.72 -15.19 4.83
N SER A 184 -20.28 -15.16 3.54
CA SER A 184 -19.58 -16.29 2.89
C SER A 184 -18.08 -16.07 2.61
N LEU A 185 -17.50 -14.91 2.92
CA LEU A 185 -16.10 -14.90 3.33
C LEU A 185 -16.07 -15.73 4.63
N PRO A 186 -15.26 -16.80 4.69
CA PRO A 186 -15.12 -17.52 5.94
C PRO A 186 -14.91 -16.44 7.01
N ALA A 187 -15.67 -16.52 8.11
CA ALA A 187 -15.61 -15.57 9.24
C ALA A 187 -14.19 -15.41 9.83
N GLN A 188 -13.22 -16.05 9.21
CA GLN A 188 -11.81 -16.16 9.54
C GLN A 188 -10.99 -14.90 9.22
N TYR A 189 -11.46 -14.01 8.33
CA TYR A 189 -10.72 -12.80 7.95
C TYR A 189 -11.63 -11.57 8.06
N ARG A 190 -11.91 -11.12 9.28
CA ARG A 190 -12.37 -9.74 9.47
C ARG A 190 -11.15 -8.83 9.32
N THR A 191 -10.76 -8.59 8.09
CA THR A 191 -9.76 -7.57 7.75
C THR A 191 -10.27 -6.23 8.25
N ALA A 192 -9.45 -5.47 8.97
CA ALA A 192 -9.79 -4.12 9.41
C ALA A 192 -10.31 -3.28 8.25
N ILE A 193 -11.37 -2.54 8.46
CA ILE A 193 -11.97 -1.64 7.47
C ILE A 193 -11.72 -0.21 7.92
N VAL A 194 -10.96 0.55 7.12
CA VAL A 194 -10.55 1.90 7.42
C VAL A 194 -11.36 2.89 6.58
N GLY A 195 -12.05 3.82 7.24
CA GLY A 195 -12.70 4.95 6.59
C GLY A 195 -11.89 6.23 6.79
N VAL A 196 -11.51 6.92 5.71
CA VAL A 196 -10.90 8.25 5.78
C VAL A 196 -11.99 9.29 5.56
N LEU A 197 -12.37 10.02 6.60
CA LEU A 197 -13.36 11.08 6.51
C LEU A 197 -12.76 12.32 5.82
N PRO A 198 -13.59 13.13 5.12
CA PRO A 198 -13.12 14.38 4.55
C PRO A 198 -12.48 15.25 5.61
N PHE A 199 -11.25 15.69 5.36
CA PHE A 199 -10.57 16.61 6.26
C PHE A 199 -11.31 17.94 6.31
N THR A 200 -11.54 18.46 7.53
CA THR A 200 -12.25 19.71 7.72
C THR A 200 -11.35 20.89 7.34
N ASN A 201 -11.80 21.70 6.39
CA ASN A 201 -11.13 22.97 6.11
C ASN A 201 -11.51 23.99 7.21
N LEU A 202 -10.48 24.48 7.95
CA LEU A 202 -10.62 25.52 8.98
C LEU A 202 -10.12 26.89 8.48
N SER A 203 -9.91 27.02 7.15
CA SER A 203 -9.50 28.25 6.45
C SER A 203 -10.67 28.78 5.59
N ASP A 204 -10.37 29.72 4.69
CA ASP A 204 -11.35 30.22 3.74
C ASP A 204 -11.80 29.12 2.75
N SER A 205 -13.01 29.25 2.22
CA SER A 205 -13.60 28.26 1.30
C SER A 205 -12.79 28.01 0.03
N THR A 206 -11.89 28.92 -0.35
CA THR A 206 -10.98 28.77 -1.49
C THR A 206 -9.94 27.66 -1.30
N ASP A 207 -9.69 27.18 -0.08
CA ASP A 207 -8.71 26.13 0.23
C ASP A 207 -9.37 24.75 0.41
N GLU A 208 -10.68 24.59 0.10
CA GLU A 208 -11.40 23.32 0.25
C GLU A 208 -10.83 22.22 -0.67
N TYR A 209 -10.39 22.60 -1.88
CA TYR A 209 -9.76 21.67 -2.83
C TYR A 209 -8.51 20.98 -2.26
N PHE A 210 -7.74 21.68 -1.40
CA PHE A 210 -6.56 21.11 -0.79
C PHE A 210 -6.91 20.05 0.26
N SER A 211 -7.90 20.31 1.12
CA SER A 211 -8.33 19.33 2.13
C SER A 211 -8.95 18.08 1.47
N ASP A 212 -9.63 18.27 0.34
CA ASP A 212 -10.20 17.18 -0.45
C ASP A 212 -9.12 16.35 -1.13
N GLY A 213 -8.17 17.01 -1.79
CA GLY A 213 -7.04 16.35 -2.44
C GLY A 213 -6.21 15.54 -1.45
N LEU A 214 -5.83 16.14 -0.29
CA LEU A 214 -5.13 15.43 0.77
C LEU A 214 -5.90 14.18 1.25
N THR A 215 -7.22 14.29 1.38
CA THR A 215 -8.06 13.16 1.79
C THR A 215 -8.06 12.05 0.73
N GLU A 216 -8.12 12.41 -0.57
CA GLU A 216 -8.07 11.45 -1.69
C GLU A 216 -6.72 10.76 -1.78
N ASP A 217 -5.62 11.51 -1.67
CA ASP A 217 -4.27 10.96 -1.68
C ASP A 217 -4.03 10.01 -0.51
N LEU A 218 -4.55 10.36 0.68
CA LEU A 218 -4.46 9.49 1.84
C LEU A 218 -5.28 8.20 1.65
N ILE A 219 -6.50 8.27 1.09
CA ILE A 219 -7.28 7.09 0.71
C ILE A 219 -6.49 6.22 -0.27
N HIS A 220 -5.88 6.83 -1.29
CA HIS A 220 -5.07 6.11 -2.27
C HIS A 220 -3.86 5.46 -1.62
N ALA A 221 -3.05 6.21 -0.87
CA ALA A 221 -1.84 5.70 -0.22
C ALA A 221 -2.12 4.53 0.74
N LEU A 222 -3.18 4.65 1.53
CA LEU A 222 -3.60 3.60 2.45
C LEU A 222 -4.14 2.36 1.71
N SER A 223 -4.83 2.54 0.58
CA SER A 223 -5.39 1.42 -0.21
C SER A 223 -4.35 0.53 -0.87
N LEU A 224 -3.09 0.99 -0.94
CA LEU A 224 -1.96 0.19 -1.44
C LEU A 224 -1.45 -0.85 -0.41
N GLN A 225 -1.93 -0.79 0.81
CA GLN A 225 -1.65 -1.81 1.84
C GLN A 225 -2.58 -3.01 1.64
N SER A 226 -2.04 -4.23 1.76
CA SER A 226 -2.81 -5.46 1.50
C SER A 226 -3.52 -6.05 2.73
N PHE A 227 -3.22 -5.56 3.93
CA PHE A 227 -3.66 -6.17 5.18
C PHE A 227 -4.89 -5.51 5.84
N TYR A 228 -5.39 -4.40 5.29
CA TYR A 228 -6.69 -3.83 5.63
C TYR A 228 -7.40 -3.33 4.36
N ARG A 229 -8.69 -3.07 4.49
CA ARG A 229 -9.50 -2.52 3.40
C ARG A 229 -9.75 -1.04 3.66
N VAL A 230 -9.53 -0.21 2.66
CA VAL A 230 -9.86 1.22 2.73
C VAL A 230 -11.16 1.46 1.98
N LEU A 231 -12.08 2.18 2.62
CA LEU A 231 -13.34 2.56 2.01
C LEU A 231 -13.11 3.65 0.95
N SER A 232 -13.89 3.58 -0.13
CA SER A 232 -13.80 4.55 -1.21
C SER A 232 -14.18 5.96 -0.75
N ARG A 233 -13.67 6.97 -1.46
CA ARG A 233 -14.03 8.38 -1.27
C ARG A 233 -15.55 8.58 -1.17
N ASN A 234 -16.30 7.97 -2.07
CA ASN A 234 -17.75 8.14 -2.12
C ASN A 234 -18.45 7.68 -0.84
N SER A 235 -17.94 6.63 -0.20
CA SER A 235 -18.50 6.09 1.05
C SER A 235 -18.33 7.06 2.23
N THR A 236 -17.20 7.78 2.29
CA THR A 236 -16.86 8.64 3.43
C THR A 236 -17.27 10.11 3.23
N PHE A 237 -17.15 10.63 2.00
CA PHE A 237 -17.54 12.01 1.67
C PHE A 237 -19.04 12.27 1.77
N ALA A 238 -19.85 11.23 1.74
CA ALA A 238 -21.30 11.33 1.99
C ALA A 238 -21.64 11.88 3.39
N PHE A 239 -20.69 11.87 4.32
CA PHE A 239 -20.88 12.32 5.71
C PHE A 239 -20.33 13.73 5.97
N ARG A 240 -19.79 14.41 4.97
CA ARG A 240 -19.31 15.79 5.10
C ARG A 240 -20.42 16.71 5.64
N GLY A 241 -20.10 17.45 6.70
CA GLY A 241 -21.00 18.46 7.27
C GLY A 241 -22.27 17.94 7.95
N LYS A 242 -22.44 16.62 8.08
CA LYS A 242 -23.65 16.05 8.71
C LYS A 242 -23.67 16.12 10.24
N GLY A 243 -22.59 16.52 10.90
CA GLY A 243 -22.52 16.63 12.36
C GLY A 243 -22.74 15.32 13.13
N LEU A 244 -22.57 14.18 12.45
CA LEU A 244 -22.71 12.86 13.06
C LEU A 244 -21.47 12.50 13.84
N SER A 245 -21.63 11.75 14.95
CA SER A 245 -20.49 11.23 15.70
C SER A 245 -19.73 10.17 14.89
N ALA A 246 -18.42 10.06 15.11
CA ALA A 246 -17.57 9.05 14.48
C ALA A 246 -18.15 7.62 14.63
N ARG A 247 -18.75 7.31 15.78
CA ARG A 247 -19.38 6.02 16.05
C ARG A 247 -20.59 5.74 15.13
N LEU A 248 -21.42 6.74 14.88
CA LEU A 248 -22.57 6.60 13.97
C LEU A 248 -22.10 6.44 12.53
N ILE A 249 -21.14 7.28 12.09
CA ILE A 249 -20.56 7.17 10.76
C ILE A 249 -19.95 5.78 10.54
N ALA A 250 -19.14 5.30 11.48
CA ALA A 250 -18.51 3.99 11.38
C ALA A 250 -19.51 2.84 11.24
N ARG A 251 -20.63 2.89 11.95
CA ARG A 251 -21.69 1.89 11.84
C ARG A 251 -22.38 1.91 10.48
N GLU A 252 -22.62 3.11 9.93
CA GLU A 252 -23.27 3.27 8.63
C GLU A 252 -22.40 2.73 7.47
N ILE A 253 -21.06 2.83 7.59
CA ILE A 253 -20.14 2.40 6.55
C ILE A 253 -19.41 1.10 6.88
N ASP A 254 -19.76 0.45 7.99
CA ASP A 254 -19.12 -0.78 8.49
C ASP A 254 -17.59 -0.63 8.68
N ALA A 255 -17.14 0.55 9.15
CA ALA A 255 -15.73 0.84 9.37
C ALA A 255 -15.28 0.39 10.77
N THR A 256 -14.15 -0.30 10.84
CA THR A 256 -13.48 -0.68 12.09
C THR A 256 -12.73 0.50 12.68
N TYR A 257 -12.10 1.30 11.82
CA TYR A 257 -11.32 2.48 12.17
C TYR A 257 -11.75 3.66 11.31
N LEU A 258 -11.67 4.85 11.90
CA LEU A 258 -11.86 6.11 11.17
C LEU A 258 -10.61 6.98 11.28
N ILE A 259 -10.23 7.58 10.17
CA ILE A 259 -9.25 8.64 10.09
C ILE A 259 -10.00 9.93 9.82
N GLN A 260 -9.77 10.92 10.65
CA GLN A 260 -10.32 12.26 10.47
C GLN A 260 -9.25 13.30 10.75
N GLY A 261 -9.46 14.53 10.27
CA GLY A 261 -8.47 15.57 10.46
C GLY A 261 -8.98 16.95 10.04
N SER A 262 -8.10 17.92 10.15
CA SER A 262 -8.36 19.27 9.71
C SER A 262 -7.16 19.89 9.00
N VAL A 263 -7.45 20.83 8.12
CA VAL A 263 -6.49 21.66 7.41
C VAL A 263 -6.74 23.12 7.77
N ARG A 264 -5.69 23.83 8.18
CA ARG A 264 -5.76 25.27 8.50
C ARG A 264 -4.61 25.99 7.83
N ARG A 265 -4.94 26.98 7.03
CA ARG A 265 -3.99 27.90 6.42
C ARG A 265 -3.91 29.21 7.20
N ALA A 266 -2.71 29.74 7.39
CA ALA A 266 -2.47 31.05 8.01
C ALA A 266 -1.33 31.74 7.26
N GLY A 267 -1.66 32.57 6.28
CA GLY A 267 -0.69 33.19 5.37
C GLY A 267 0.07 32.15 4.54
N SER A 268 1.40 32.11 4.66
CA SER A 268 2.24 31.10 3.99
C SER A 268 2.37 29.78 4.73
N LYS A 269 1.75 29.63 5.90
CA LYS A 269 1.83 28.41 6.71
C LYS A 269 0.57 27.58 6.61
N LEU A 270 0.77 26.28 6.47
CA LEU A 270 -0.28 25.27 6.52
C LEU A 270 -0.10 24.38 7.73
N ARG A 271 -1.19 24.14 8.44
CA ARG A 271 -1.26 23.15 9.51
C ARG A 271 -2.25 22.06 9.14
N VAL A 272 -1.80 20.83 9.17
CA VAL A 272 -2.65 19.64 9.04
C VAL A 272 -2.63 18.91 10.36
N THR A 273 -3.83 18.55 10.85
CA THR A 273 -3.99 17.62 11.97
C THR A 273 -4.71 16.38 11.46
N ALA A 274 -4.32 15.21 11.98
CA ALA A 274 -4.99 13.96 11.69
C ALA A 274 -5.03 13.09 12.93
N GLU A 275 -6.07 12.28 13.05
CA GLU A 275 -6.23 11.32 14.13
C GLU A 275 -6.83 10.01 13.61
N LEU A 276 -6.41 8.90 14.23
CA LEU A 276 -6.97 7.57 14.04
C LEU A 276 -7.83 7.22 15.26
N ILE A 277 -9.05 6.84 15.02
CA ILE A 277 -10.04 6.55 16.06
C ILE A 277 -10.52 5.11 15.91
N ALA A 278 -10.67 4.41 17.04
CA ALA A 278 -11.48 3.21 17.16
C ALA A 278 -12.92 3.61 17.55
N PRO A 279 -13.88 3.67 16.61
CA PRO A 279 -15.18 4.30 16.85
C PRO A 279 -16.06 3.55 17.85
N GLU A 280 -15.79 2.27 18.06
CA GLU A 280 -16.61 1.42 18.93
C GLU A 280 -16.54 1.85 20.41
N ASN A 281 -15.34 2.15 20.89
CA ASN A 281 -15.08 2.63 22.25
C ASN A 281 -14.78 4.15 22.32
N GLY A 282 -14.63 4.81 21.17
CA GLY A 282 -14.28 6.22 21.08
C GLY A 282 -12.81 6.51 21.39
N GLU A 283 -11.95 5.49 21.38
CA GLU A 283 -10.54 5.62 21.71
C GLU A 283 -9.78 6.26 20.53
N GLN A 284 -9.00 7.30 20.83
CA GLN A 284 -8.05 7.88 19.89
C GLN A 284 -6.74 7.09 19.97
N LEU A 285 -6.50 6.29 18.93
CA LEU A 285 -5.32 5.41 18.87
C LEU A 285 -4.06 6.18 18.51
N TRP A 286 -4.22 7.23 17.70
CA TRP A 286 -3.09 8.04 17.24
C TRP A 286 -3.56 9.46 16.89
N ALA A 287 -2.67 10.45 17.04
CA ALA A 287 -2.84 11.81 16.54
C ALA A 287 -1.50 12.39 16.07
N GLY A 288 -1.56 13.14 14.99
CA GLY A 288 -0.42 13.85 14.41
C GLY A 288 -0.75 15.29 14.02
N ARG A 289 0.28 16.14 14.06
CA ARG A 289 0.21 17.53 13.59
C ARG A 289 1.42 17.84 12.71
N TYR A 290 1.14 18.40 11.55
CA TYR A 290 2.13 18.76 10.54
C TYR A 290 2.03 20.26 10.25
N ASP A 291 3.12 21.00 10.46
CA ASP A 291 3.23 22.42 10.16
C ASP A 291 4.23 22.57 9.01
N ARG A 292 3.81 23.18 7.89
CA ARG A 292 4.62 23.35 6.67
C ARG A 292 4.46 24.75 6.09
N ASP A 293 5.47 25.21 5.34
CA ASP A 293 5.36 26.41 4.53
C ASP A 293 4.80 26.07 3.13
N ILE A 294 3.89 26.92 2.62
CA ILE A 294 3.26 26.76 1.32
C ILE A 294 4.25 27.20 0.24
N GLY A 295 5.08 26.29 -0.24
CA GLY A 295 5.95 26.53 -1.39
C GLY A 295 5.42 25.82 -2.64
N ASP A 296 5.35 24.49 -2.56
CA ASP A 296 4.78 23.61 -3.58
C ASP A 296 3.66 22.79 -2.94
N VAL A 297 2.43 23.05 -3.37
CA VAL A 297 1.22 22.44 -2.80
C VAL A 297 1.23 20.91 -3.00
N PHE A 298 1.63 20.45 -4.17
CA PHE A 298 1.64 19.02 -4.49
C PHE A 298 2.75 18.27 -3.73
N ALA A 299 3.97 18.81 -3.73
CA ALA A 299 5.06 18.20 -2.96
C ALA A 299 4.76 18.13 -1.46
N MET A 300 4.08 19.14 -0.93
CA MET A 300 3.65 19.17 0.46
C MET A 300 2.54 18.15 0.73
N GLN A 301 1.59 17.99 -0.17
CA GLN A 301 0.52 17.02 -0.11
C GLN A 301 1.07 15.60 -0.10
N ASP A 302 2.01 15.30 -0.99
CA ASP A 302 2.74 14.02 -1.05
C ASP A 302 3.51 13.75 0.25
N GLU A 303 4.21 14.75 0.81
CA GLU A 303 4.96 14.60 2.06
C GLU A 303 4.02 14.28 3.23
N ILE A 304 2.90 15.01 3.36
CA ILE A 304 1.93 14.81 4.44
C ILE A 304 1.27 13.44 4.28
N THR A 305 0.85 13.07 3.07
CA THR A 305 0.24 11.77 2.78
C THR A 305 1.18 10.62 3.11
N THR A 306 2.45 10.74 2.72
CA THR A 306 3.50 9.77 3.05
C THR A 306 3.66 9.62 4.56
N SER A 307 3.78 10.74 5.28
CA SER A 307 3.97 10.75 6.73
C SER A 307 2.75 10.17 7.47
N LEU A 308 1.54 10.50 7.03
CA LEU A 308 0.30 9.97 7.60
C LEU A 308 0.17 8.47 7.34
N SER A 309 0.41 8.03 6.11
CA SER A 309 0.35 6.60 5.75
C SER A 309 1.34 5.77 6.57
N ALA A 310 2.57 6.25 6.70
CA ALA A 310 3.61 5.60 7.49
C ALA A 310 3.28 5.52 8.98
N ALA A 311 2.60 6.53 9.53
CA ALA A 311 2.22 6.55 10.93
C ALA A 311 0.99 5.68 11.23
N LEU A 312 0.01 5.65 10.31
CA LEU A 312 -1.29 5.02 10.54
C LEU A 312 -1.27 3.50 10.40
N ALA A 313 -0.54 2.97 9.42
CA ALA A 313 -0.51 1.53 9.16
C ALA A 313 -0.06 0.70 10.37
N PRO A 314 1.04 1.03 11.08
CA PRO A 314 1.44 0.30 12.28
C PRO A 314 0.47 0.42 13.45
N GLU A 315 -0.23 1.56 13.60
CA GLU A 315 -1.20 1.75 14.67
C GLU A 315 -2.44 0.88 14.47
N ILE A 316 -2.90 0.74 13.23
CA ILE A 316 -3.98 -0.19 12.89
C ILE A 316 -3.56 -1.62 13.24
N PHE A 317 -2.34 -2.03 12.90
CA PHE A 317 -1.82 -3.34 13.26
C PHE A 317 -1.74 -3.55 14.78
N ARG A 318 -1.24 -2.56 15.53
CA ARG A 318 -1.20 -2.66 16.99
C ARG A 318 -2.58 -2.78 17.60
N ALA A 319 -3.55 -2.01 17.12
CA ALA A 319 -4.92 -2.06 17.60
C ALA A 319 -5.56 -3.44 17.32
N GLU A 320 -5.38 -3.99 16.12
CA GLU A 320 -5.83 -5.35 15.79
C GLU A 320 -5.15 -6.41 16.69
N ALA A 321 -3.84 -6.30 16.88
CA ALA A 321 -3.07 -7.22 17.71
C ALA A 321 -3.44 -7.14 19.22
N SER A 322 -3.94 -5.99 19.67
CA SER A 322 -4.30 -5.75 21.08
C SER A 322 -5.77 -6.05 21.38
N THR A 323 -6.62 -6.21 20.36
CA THR A 323 -8.04 -6.48 20.55
C THR A 323 -8.24 -7.90 21.07
N PRO A 324 -8.87 -8.09 22.25
CA PRO A 324 -9.21 -9.43 22.74
C PRO A 324 -10.14 -10.10 21.73
N THR A 325 -9.83 -11.34 21.36
CA THR A 325 -10.61 -12.12 20.39
C THR A 325 -12.07 -12.18 20.83
N ARG A 326 -12.99 -11.64 20.04
CA ARG A 326 -14.44 -11.64 20.33
C ARG A 326 -15.11 -13.01 20.21
N SER A 327 -14.36 -14.06 19.89
CA SER A 327 -14.88 -15.43 19.81
C SER A 327 -14.54 -16.22 21.08
N SER A 328 -15.57 -16.66 21.76
CA SER A 328 -15.49 -17.64 22.87
C SER A 328 -15.20 -19.06 22.38
N SER A 329 -14.78 -19.25 21.11
CA SER A 329 -14.44 -20.56 20.58
C SER A 329 -12.99 -20.91 20.85
N THR A 330 -12.76 -22.15 21.25
CA THR A 330 -11.44 -22.76 21.47
C THR A 330 -10.60 -22.88 20.19
N ASP A 331 -11.20 -22.73 19.02
CA ASP A 331 -10.53 -22.75 17.71
C ASP A 331 -10.06 -21.34 17.32
N LEU A 332 -8.78 -21.05 17.62
CA LEU A 332 -8.10 -19.85 17.16
C LEU A 332 -7.81 -19.97 15.66
N THR A 333 -8.29 -18.99 14.89
CA THR A 333 -8.01 -18.90 13.45
C THR A 333 -6.53 -18.62 13.17
N ALA A 334 -6.06 -18.88 11.95
CA ALA A 334 -4.70 -18.53 11.53
C ALA A 334 -4.41 -17.03 11.73
N TRP A 335 -5.39 -16.17 11.49
CA TRP A 335 -5.30 -14.73 11.68
C TRP A 335 -5.08 -14.36 13.15
N ASP A 336 -5.81 -14.98 14.09
CA ASP A 336 -5.62 -14.74 15.53
C ASP A 336 -4.21 -15.13 15.99
N ARG A 337 -3.68 -16.27 15.47
CA ARG A 337 -2.30 -16.70 15.75
C ARG A 337 -1.29 -15.68 15.21
N PHE A 338 -1.51 -15.21 14.00
CA PHE A 338 -0.67 -14.17 13.40
C PHE A 338 -0.69 -12.89 14.21
N LEU A 339 -1.85 -12.35 14.60
CA LEU A 339 -1.97 -11.13 15.40
C LEU A 339 -1.30 -11.25 16.77
N ARG A 340 -1.43 -12.38 17.43
CA ARG A 340 -0.71 -12.67 18.70
C ARG A 340 0.80 -12.70 18.49
N GLY A 341 1.26 -13.32 17.42
CA GLY A 341 2.66 -13.31 17.01
C GLY A 341 3.15 -11.88 16.78
N LEU A 342 2.37 -11.07 16.06
CA LEU A 342 2.67 -9.68 15.77
C LEU A 342 2.75 -8.81 17.04
N SER A 343 1.83 -9.00 18.00
CA SER A 343 1.88 -8.32 19.30
C SER A 343 3.16 -8.64 20.07
N ARG A 344 3.64 -9.87 20.00
CA ARG A 344 4.93 -10.26 20.60
C ARG A 344 6.10 -9.65 19.83
N TYR A 345 6.08 -9.69 18.51
CA TYR A 345 7.11 -9.12 17.65
C TYR A 345 7.42 -7.65 18.00
N TYR A 346 6.40 -6.83 18.23
CA TYR A 346 6.60 -5.40 18.57
C TYR A 346 7.22 -5.14 19.94
N ARG A 347 7.31 -6.13 20.83
CA ARG A 347 7.99 -5.96 22.12
C ARG A 347 9.52 -6.02 22.01
N GLN A 348 10.05 -6.49 20.89
CA GLN A 348 11.47 -6.46 20.55
C GLN A 348 12.41 -7.10 21.59
N THR A 349 11.95 -8.11 22.33
CA THR A 349 12.80 -8.92 23.22
C THR A 349 13.09 -10.30 22.60
N LYS A 350 14.19 -10.94 23.01
CA LYS A 350 14.54 -12.28 22.53
C LYS A 350 13.43 -13.30 22.80
N ALA A 351 12.88 -13.30 24.02
CA ALA A 351 11.81 -14.22 24.40
C ALA A 351 10.51 -13.98 23.62
N ASP A 352 10.19 -12.70 23.33
CA ASP A 352 9.02 -12.38 22.52
C ASP A 352 9.21 -12.75 21.05
N PHE A 353 10.43 -12.65 20.50
CA PHE A 353 10.75 -13.14 19.15
C PHE A 353 10.61 -14.65 19.05
N GLU A 354 11.13 -15.42 20.01
CA GLU A 354 10.96 -16.86 20.05
C GLU A 354 9.47 -17.26 20.10
N ALA A 355 8.67 -16.57 20.92
CA ALA A 355 7.23 -16.78 20.97
C ALA A 355 6.51 -16.37 19.67
N SER A 356 6.93 -15.28 19.02
CA SER A 356 6.41 -14.85 17.73
C SER A 356 6.67 -15.89 16.63
N ILE A 357 7.89 -16.42 16.54
CA ILE A 357 8.26 -17.46 15.57
C ILE A 357 7.32 -18.67 15.69
N ALA A 358 7.07 -19.13 16.93
CA ALA A 358 6.14 -20.23 17.16
C ALA A 358 4.71 -19.90 16.66
N LEU A 359 4.20 -18.72 17.00
CA LEU A 359 2.86 -18.28 16.63
C LEU A 359 2.71 -18.07 15.11
N PHE A 360 3.72 -17.53 14.42
CA PHE A 360 3.68 -17.42 12.96
C PHE A 360 3.73 -18.77 12.26
N ARG A 361 4.49 -19.74 12.78
CA ARG A 361 4.49 -21.11 12.27
C ARG A 361 3.13 -21.78 12.47
N GLU A 362 2.48 -21.59 13.64
CA GLU A 362 1.13 -22.07 13.87
C GLU A 362 0.12 -21.43 12.90
N ALA A 363 0.23 -20.12 12.65
CA ALA A 363 -0.61 -19.42 11.70
C ALA A 363 -0.48 -19.99 10.28
N ILE A 364 0.76 -20.23 9.81
CA ILE A 364 1.03 -20.84 8.50
C ILE A 364 0.53 -22.28 8.44
N ALA A 365 0.64 -23.05 9.54
CA ALA A 365 0.13 -24.42 9.58
C ALA A 365 -1.40 -24.48 9.49
N LEU A 366 -2.10 -23.51 10.09
CA LEU A 366 -3.56 -23.37 10.02
C LEU A 366 -4.04 -22.85 8.66
N ASP A 367 -3.31 -21.88 8.08
CA ASP A 367 -3.58 -21.34 6.75
C ASP A 367 -2.29 -21.11 5.97
N PRO A 368 -1.89 -22.07 5.15
CA PRO A 368 -0.70 -21.94 4.30
C PRO A 368 -0.79 -20.81 3.25
N ALA A 369 -1.98 -20.27 2.99
CA ALA A 369 -2.19 -19.16 2.04
C ALA A 369 -2.05 -17.78 2.69
N LEU A 370 -1.81 -17.69 3.98
CA LEU A 370 -1.64 -16.42 4.70
C LEU A 370 -0.28 -15.79 4.40
N SER A 371 -0.18 -15.06 3.26
CA SER A 371 1.05 -14.45 2.74
C SER A 371 1.82 -13.66 3.80
N ILE A 372 1.13 -12.81 4.57
CA ILE A 372 1.74 -11.93 5.56
C ILE A 372 2.44 -12.69 6.69
N ALA A 373 1.96 -13.89 7.07
CA ALA A 373 2.60 -14.70 8.10
C ALA A 373 3.95 -15.26 7.62
N HIS A 374 4.05 -15.64 6.35
CA HIS A 374 5.32 -16.05 5.72
C HIS A 374 6.33 -14.90 5.72
N ALA A 375 5.90 -13.68 5.32
CA ALA A 375 6.77 -12.51 5.31
C ALA A 375 7.28 -12.15 6.72
N TYR A 376 6.41 -12.12 7.73
CA TYR A 376 6.83 -11.82 9.10
C TYR A 376 7.71 -12.91 9.71
N LEU A 377 7.48 -14.19 9.39
CA LEU A 377 8.35 -15.27 9.85
C LEU A 377 9.76 -15.13 9.26
N ALA A 378 9.89 -14.83 7.96
CA ALA A 378 11.18 -14.52 7.35
C ALA A 378 11.83 -13.29 8.02
N THR A 379 11.08 -12.20 8.20
CA THR A 379 11.57 -10.97 8.83
C THR A 379 12.16 -11.21 10.22
N ILE A 380 11.43 -11.92 11.07
CA ILE A 380 11.85 -12.13 12.48
C ILE A 380 13.07 -13.05 12.58
N GLN A 381 13.22 -14.01 11.65
CA GLN A 381 14.41 -14.86 11.57
C GLN A 381 15.65 -14.01 11.19
N LEU A 382 15.53 -13.14 10.19
CA LEU A 382 16.62 -12.26 9.75
C LEU A 382 17.01 -11.26 10.85
N GLN A 383 16.05 -10.65 11.51
CA GLN A 383 16.32 -9.74 12.62
C GLN A 383 16.96 -10.45 13.82
N SER A 384 16.56 -11.68 14.11
CA SER A 384 17.17 -12.48 15.18
C SER A 384 18.65 -12.77 14.93
N VAL A 385 19.05 -12.95 13.65
CA VAL A 385 20.46 -13.04 13.26
C VAL A 385 21.18 -11.71 13.47
N GLN A 386 20.54 -10.59 13.08
CA GLN A 386 21.13 -9.25 13.23
C GLN A 386 21.36 -8.87 14.68
N PHE A 387 20.44 -9.24 15.57
CA PHE A 387 20.58 -9.05 17.01
C PHE A 387 21.57 -10.03 17.65
N GLY A 388 22.11 -11.00 16.90
CA GLY A 388 22.99 -12.02 17.43
C GLY A 388 22.30 -13.02 18.35
N TRP A 389 20.96 -13.11 18.33
CA TRP A 389 20.17 -14.02 19.18
C TRP A 389 20.16 -15.45 18.66
N ILE A 390 20.26 -15.64 17.35
CA ILE A 390 20.40 -16.94 16.69
C ILE A 390 21.60 -16.95 15.75
N ALA A 391 22.12 -18.17 15.48
CA ALA A 391 23.25 -18.34 14.57
C ALA A 391 22.80 -18.15 13.12
N SER A 392 23.67 -17.52 12.33
CA SER A 392 23.53 -17.45 10.87
C SER A 392 23.92 -18.80 10.27
N THR A 393 22.94 -19.63 9.92
CA THR A 393 23.16 -20.94 9.28
C THR A 393 22.60 -20.95 7.87
N ARG A 394 23.08 -21.89 7.04
CA ARG A 394 22.61 -22.06 5.67
C ARG A 394 21.12 -22.47 5.64
N GLU A 395 20.71 -23.31 6.56
CA GLU A 395 19.34 -23.79 6.70
C GLU A 395 18.38 -22.64 6.98
N LEU A 396 18.77 -21.73 7.87
CA LEU A 396 17.96 -20.54 8.20
C LEU A 396 17.78 -19.62 6.98
N TRP A 397 18.84 -19.38 6.22
CA TRP A 397 18.73 -18.56 5.00
C TRP A 397 17.87 -19.23 3.93
N SER A 398 18.00 -20.56 3.75
CA SER A 398 17.15 -21.33 2.84
C SER A 398 15.67 -21.28 3.26
N GLU A 399 15.38 -21.39 4.56
CA GLU A 399 14.01 -21.25 5.08
C GLU A 399 13.48 -19.83 4.84
N ALA A 400 14.27 -18.80 5.17
CA ALA A 400 13.87 -17.39 4.98
C ALA A 400 13.60 -17.08 3.51
N MET A 401 14.41 -17.60 2.57
CA MET A 401 14.19 -17.45 1.14
C MET A 401 12.88 -18.11 0.71
N SER A 402 12.68 -19.36 1.10
CA SER A 402 11.44 -20.10 0.77
C SER A 402 10.19 -19.39 1.29
N LEU A 403 10.25 -18.81 2.50
CA LEU A 403 9.17 -18.03 3.09
C LEU A 403 8.92 -16.73 2.31
N ALA A 404 9.97 -15.98 1.96
CA ALA A 404 9.86 -14.74 1.20
C ALA A 404 9.27 -14.98 -0.21
N GLU A 405 9.76 -16.01 -0.92
CA GLU A 405 9.21 -16.41 -2.22
C GLU A 405 7.74 -16.88 -2.11
N SER A 406 7.40 -17.61 -1.05
CA SER A 406 6.03 -18.05 -0.79
C SER A 406 5.11 -16.84 -0.56
N SER A 407 5.56 -15.85 0.22
CA SER A 407 4.81 -14.63 0.45
C SER A 407 4.51 -13.88 -0.86
N VAL A 408 5.51 -13.73 -1.75
CA VAL A 408 5.32 -13.09 -3.07
C VAL A 408 4.38 -13.89 -3.97
N ARG A 409 4.49 -15.23 -4.00
CA ARG A 409 3.56 -16.08 -4.78
C ARG A 409 2.11 -15.96 -4.31
N LEU A 410 1.91 -15.89 -2.99
CA LEU A 410 0.58 -15.81 -2.37
C LEU A 410 -0.05 -14.41 -2.52
N ASP A 411 0.77 -13.36 -2.46
CA ASP A 411 0.30 -11.99 -2.70
C ASP A 411 1.30 -11.21 -3.59
N PRO A 412 1.19 -11.32 -4.92
CA PRO A 412 2.09 -10.65 -5.85
C PRO A 412 1.91 -9.12 -5.93
N ARG A 413 0.97 -8.55 -5.18
CA ARG A 413 0.77 -7.10 -5.07
C ARG A 413 1.24 -6.54 -3.73
N SER A 414 1.77 -7.36 -2.85
CA SER A 414 2.26 -6.93 -1.54
C SER A 414 3.65 -6.28 -1.66
N SER A 415 3.72 -4.97 -1.44
CA SER A 415 4.98 -4.21 -1.27
C SER A 415 5.85 -4.85 -0.18
N PHE A 416 5.23 -5.22 0.94
CA PHE A 416 5.92 -5.85 2.07
C PHE A 416 6.56 -7.18 1.70
N ALA A 417 5.85 -8.06 0.96
CA ALA A 417 6.41 -9.34 0.51
C ALA A 417 7.66 -9.16 -0.36
N PHE A 418 7.61 -8.24 -1.32
CA PHE A 418 8.76 -7.90 -2.15
C PHE A 418 9.90 -7.25 -1.36
N SER A 419 9.58 -6.44 -0.34
CA SER A 419 10.59 -5.87 0.56
C SER A 419 11.35 -6.97 1.31
N ILE A 420 10.65 -7.99 1.81
CA ILE A 420 11.30 -9.10 2.50
C ILE A 420 12.12 -9.96 1.53
N LEU A 421 11.62 -10.23 0.34
CA LEU A 421 12.37 -10.94 -0.70
C LEU A 421 13.67 -10.21 -1.05
N SER A 422 13.60 -8.89 -1.26
CA SER A 422 14.78 -8.04 -1.48
C SER A 422 15.79 -8.14 -0.34
N TYR A 423 15.28 -8.06 0.89
CA TYR A 423 16.11 -8.12 2.09
C TYR A 423 16.88 -9.44 2.21
N VAL A 424 16.21 -10.58 1.97
CA VAL A 424 16.86 -11.91 1.96
C VAL A 424 17.92 -11.96 0.86
N HIS A 425 17.61 -11.55 -0.37
CA HIS A 425 18.58 -11.53 -1.48
C HIS A 425 19.81 -10.67 -1.17
N ALA A 426 19.62 -9.48 -0.56
CA ALA A 426 20.73 -8.60 -0.19
C ALA A 426 21.71 -9.28 0.78
N PHE A 427 21.20 -10.02 1.77
CA PHE A 427 22.00 -10.72 2.75
C PHE A 427 22.59 -12.05 2.25
N GLU A 428 22.04 -12.64 1.20
CA GLU A 428 22.65 -13.77 0.51
C GLU A 428 23.74 -13.34 -0.49
N GLY A 429 23.79 -12.05 -0.85
CA GLY A 429 24.72 -11.50 -1.83
C GLY A 429 24.20 -11.51 -3.27
N ASN A 430 22.91 -11.80 -3.46
CA ASN A 430 22.21 -11.75 -4.74
C ASN A 430 21.78 -10.32 -5.07
N HIS A 431 22.75 -9.43 -5.30
CA HIS A 431 22.54 -7.98 -5.34
C HIS A 431 21.60 -7.50 -6.45
N GLU A 432 21.60 -8.15 -7.62
CA GLU A 432 20.69 -7.81 -8.72
C GLU A 432 19.24 -8.15 -8.36
N ALA A 433 18.99 -9.37 -7.89
CA ALA A 433 17.67 -9.79 -7.46
C ALA A 433 17.14 -8.95 -6.27
N ALA A 434 18.05 -8.55 -5.36
CA ALA A 434 17.71 -7.63 -4.27
C ALA A 434 17.22 -6.28 -4.79
N MET A 435 17.95 -5.69 -5.75
CA MET A 435 17.60 -4.40 -6.34
C MET A 435 16.27 -4.47 -7.10
N ASP A 436 16.05 -5.53 -7.88
CA ASP A 436 14.81 -5.69 -8.66
C ASP A 436 13.59 -5.87 -7.75
N ALA A 437 13.71 -6.69 -6.71
CA ALA A 437 12.66 -6.88 -5.72
C ALA A 437 12.38 -5.58 -4.95
N ALA A 438 13.41 -4.81 -4.57
CA ALA A 438 13.26 -3.53 -3.90
C ALA A 438 12.54 -2.49 -4.77
N LYS A 439 12.93 -2.35 -6.04
CA LYS A 439 12.25 -1.48 -7.00
C LYS A 439 10.78 -1.88 -7.14
N ARG A 440 10.51 -3.18 -7.27
CA ARG A 440 9.15 -3.69 -7.37
C ARG A 440 8.32 -3.38 -6.11
N ALA A 441 8.90 -3.46 -4.92
CA ALA A 441 8.24 -3.08 -3.68
C ALA A 441 7.84 -1.60 -3.68
N VAL A 442 8.74 -0.70 -4.09
CA VAL A 442 8.47 0.75 -4.17
C VAL A 442 7.44 1.08 -5.26
N GLU A 443 7.48 0.39 -6.41
CA GLU A 443 6.46 0.55 -7.46
C GLU A 443 5.06 0.16 -6.97
N LEU A 444 4.95 -0.93 -6.20
CA LEU A 444 3.68 -1.41 -5.65
C LEU A 444 3.12 -0.46 -4.59
N ASN A 445 3.97 0.13 -3.77
CA ASN A 445 3.58 1.12 -2.79
C ASN A 445 4.68 2.19 -2.57
N PRO A 446 4.62 3.31 -3.29
CA PRO A 446 5.59 4.41 -3.15
C PRO A 446 5.57 5.08 -1.75
N TYR A 447 4.52 4.90 -0.97
CA TYR A 447 4.35 5.46 0.37
C TYR A 447 4.85 4.52 1.48
N ASP A 448 5.27 3.30 1.13
CA ASP A 448 5.82 2.33 2.09
C ASP A 448 7.27 2.69 2.44
N MET A 449 7.47 3.21 3.66
CA MET A 449 8.80 3.56 4.16
C MET A 449 9.69 2.33 4.33
N GLY A 450 9.12 1.16 4.60
CA GLY A 450 9.83 -0.11 4.64
C GLY A 450 10.42 -0.46 3.26
N ALA A 451 9.61 -0.35 2.20
CA ALA A 451 10.06 -0.58 0.82
C ALA A 451 11.18 0.39 0.40
N ARG A 452 11.03 1.69 0.71
CA ARG A 452 12.10 2.68 0.46
C ARG A 452 13.37 2.37 1.25
N GLY A 453 13.23 1.96 2.52
CA GLY A 453 14.36 1.55 3.35
C GLY A 453 15.09 0.32 2.79
N VAL A 454 14.36 -0.67 2.30
CA VAL A 454 14.95 -1.87 1.69
C VAL A 454 15.62 -1.54 0.34
N LEU A 455 15.08 -0.60 -0.44
CA LEU A 455 15.77 -0.06 -1.61
C LEU A 455 17.08 0.61 -1.21
N GLY A 456 17.10 1.37 -0.10
CA GLY A 456 18.32 1.92 0.48
C GLY A 456 19.33 0.85 0.88
N ILE A 457 18.89 -0.28 1.45
CA ILE A 457 19.77 -1.43 1.75
C ILE A 457 20.38 -1.98 0.45
N SER A 458 19.59 -2.14 -0.61
CA SER A 458 20.06 -2.65 -1.91
C SER A 458 21.13 -1.71 -2.50
N HIS A 459 20.96 -0.40 -2.40
CA HIS A 459 22.01 0.57 -2.78
C HIS A 459 23.26 0.47 -1.90
N MET A 460 23.08 0.36 -0.58
CA MET A 460 24.19 0.28 0.37
C MET A 460 25.08 -0.94 0.12
N VAL A 461 24.49 -2.12 -0.10
CA VAL A 461 25.27 -3.36 -0.28
C VAL A 461 26.08 -3.41 -1.60
N ILE A 462 25.73 -2.57 -2.59
CA ILE A 462 26.47 -2.42 -3.84
C ILE A 462 27.46 -1.23 -3.82
N GLY A 463 27.54 -0.46 -2.72
CA GLY A 463 28.46 0.65 -2.54
C GLY A 463 27.90 2.03 -2.91
N GLU A 464 26.63 2.14 -3.24
CA GLU A 464 25.97 3.40 -3.60
C GLU A 464 25.44 4.12 -2.33
N HIS A 465 26.37 4.46 -1.44
CA HIS A 465 26.05 4.95 -0.08
C HIS A 465 25.33 6.28 -0.05
N ARG A 466 25.51 7.18 -1.05
CA ARG A 466 24.80 8.46 -1.10
C ARG A 466 23.31 8.27 -1.33
N GLN A 467 22.93 7.42 -2.29
CA GLN A 467 21.54 7.05 -2.56
C GLN A 467 20.90 6.35 -1.36
N ALA A 468 21.67 5.47 -0.71
CA ALA A 468 21.23 4.80 0.51
C ALA A 468 20.90 5.79 1.64
N ILE A 469 21.76 6.81 1.88
CA ILE A 469 21.56 7.84 2.89
C ILE A 469 20.29 8.66 2.63
N GLU A 470 20.02 9.06 1.39
CA GLU A 470 18.80 9.79 1.02
C GLU A 470 17.55 8.99 1.38
N LEU A 471 17.52 7.69 1.03
CA LEU A 471 16.41 6.80 1.32
C LEU A 471 16.24 6.53 2.82
N PHE A 472 17.32 6.25 3.54
CA PHE A 472 17.28 6.00 4.99
C PHE A 472 16.91 7.26 5.78
N SER A 473 17.42 8.42 5.39
CA SER A 473 17.09 9.70 6.05
C SER A 473 15.60 10.01 5.89
N THR A 474 15.05 9.81 4.70
CA THR A 474 13.62 9.97 4.45
C THR A 474 12.81 9.00 5.31
N ALA A 475 13.19 7.71 5.35
CA ALA A 475 12.50 6.70 6.15
C ALA A 475 12.60 6.98 7.67
N ALA A 476 13.74 7.47 8.16
CA ALA A 476 13.92 7.83 9.57
C ALA A 476 13.13 9.07 9.99
N GLN A 477 12.99 10.07 9.12
CA GLN A 477 12.31 11.33 9.41
C GLN A 477 10.79 11.22 9.30
N GLN A 478 10.29 10.47 8.32
CA GLN A 478 8.86 10.34 8.01
C GLN A 478 8.20 9.16 8.72
N GLY A 479 8.97 8.14 9.12
CA GLY A 479 8.48 6.99 9.86
C GLY A 479 8.32 7.30 11.34
N ASN A 480 7.11 7.56 11.81
CA ASN A 480 6.80 7.64 13.26
C ASN A 480 6.70 6.28 13.95
N SER A 481 6.95 5.19 13.23
CA SER A 481 6.76 3.83 13.71
C SER A 481 8.06 3.02 13.66
N ASP A 482 8.19 2.09 14.60
CA ASP A 482 9.24 1.08 14.57
C ASP A 482 9.27 0.37 13.19
N PRO A 483 10.44 0.26 12.58
CA PRO A 483 11.76 0.28 13.21
C PRO A 483 12.62 1.53 12.89
N ARG A 484 12.23 2.69 13.35
CA ARG A 484 13.01 3.93 13.17
C ARG A 484 14.49 3.76 13.54
N TYR A 485 14.80 3.00 14.59
CA TYR A 485 16.19 2.73 14.99
C TYR A 485 16.97 1.97 13.89
N GLN A 486 16.31 1.14 13.08
CA GLN A 486 16.98 0.43 11.98
C GLN A 486 17.44 1.39 10.90
N TRP A 487 16.61 2.33 10.51
CA TRP A 487 16.98 3.35 9.50
C TRP A 487 18.09 4.26 10.01
N ALA A 488 18.04 4.65 11.29
CA ALA A 488 19.14 5.39 11.92
C ALA A 488 20.44 4.57 11.98
N ALA A 489 20.36 3.27 12.25
CA ALA A 489 21.50 2.35 12.24
C ALA A 489 22.13 2.25 10.85
N LEU A 490 21.32 2.09 9.80
CA LEU A 490 21.78 1.99 8.41
C LEU A 490 22.36 3.32 7.89
N ASN A 491 21.80 4.46 8.32
CA ASN A 491 22.39 5.78 8.08
C ASN A 491 23.78 5.88 8.73
N ALA A 492 23.92 5.45 10.00
CA ALA A 492 25.22 5.44 10.67
C ALA A 492 26.27 4.65 9.88
N PHE A 493 25.89 3.48 9.35
CA PHE A 493 26.75 2.67 8.50
C PHE A 493 27.11 3.35 7.18
N SER A 494 26.13 3.88 6.46
CA SER A 494 26.37 4.49 5.15
C SER A 494 27.26 5.74 5.27
N HIS A 495 27.07 6.57 6.30
CA HIS A 495 27.96 7.70 6.59
C HIS A 495 29.36 7.23 6.99
N TYR A 496 29.48 6.14 7.77
CA TYR A 496 30.78 5.55 8.10
C TYR A 496 31.55 5.16 6.84
N LEU A 497 30.90 4.45 5.91
CA LEU A 497 31.53 3.97 4.69
C LEU A 497 31.94 5.10 3.73
N LEU A 498 31.28 6.26 3.81
CA LEU A 498 31.70 7.49 3.12
C LEU A 498 32.82 8.26 3.86
N GLY A 499 33.32 7.78 5.00
CA GLY A 499 34.31 8.50 5.81
C GLY A 499 33.73 9.69 6.59
N GLN A 500 32.42 9.85 6.65
CA GLN A 500 31.73 10.94 7.34
C GLN A 500 31.46 10.54 8.81
N TYR A 501 32.55 10.40 9.59
CA TYR A 501 32.47 9.78 10.92
C TYR A 501 31.64 10.57 11.94
N ASP A 502 31.66 11.90 11.91
CA ASP A 502 30.84 12.70 12.83
C ASP A 502 29.33 12.52 12.56
N ALA A 503 28.92 12.48 11.30
CA ALA A 503 27.55 12.18 10.91
C ALA A 503 27.16 10.75 11.31
N SER A 504 28.06 9.77 11.07
CA SER A 504 27.89 8.39 11.51
C SER A 504 27.64 8.29 13.03
N LEU A 505 28.45 9.01 13.83
CA LEU A 505 28.33 9.04 15.29
C LEU A 505 27.03 9.69 15.76
N SER A 506 26.55 10.72 15.04
CA SER A 506 25.26 11.35 15.33
C SER A 506 24.10 10.37 15.14
N TRP A 507 24.06 9.70 14.00
CA TRP A 507 23.03 8.69 13.71
C TRP A 507 23.15 7.46 14.63
N ALA A 508 24.37 7.03 14.96
CA ALA A 508 24.58 5.93 15.91
C ALA A 508 24.05 6.28 17.32
N ARG A 509 24.17 7.55 17.75
CA ARG A 509 23.60 8.01 19.02
C ARG A 509 22.09 7.93 19.02
N GLU A 510 21.43 8.35 17.94
CA GLU A 510 19.98 8.26 17.80
C GLU A 510 19.51 6.79 17.80
N ALA A 511 20.16 5.93 17.05
CA ALA A 511 19.83 4.51 17.00
C ALA A 511 19.99 3.84 18.38
N LEU A 512 21.07 4.13 19.13
CA LEU A 512 21.31 3.59 20.46
C LEU A 512 20.40 4.18 21.55
N TYR A 513 19.88 5.38 21.35
CA TYR A 513 18.85 5.94 22.23
C TYR A 513 17.55 5.12 22.14
N LEU A 514 17.19 4.67 20.93
CA LEU A 514 16.00 3.85 20.69
C LEU A 514 16.23 2.37 21.02
N ASN A 515 17.42 1.84 20.74
CA ASN A 515 17.81 0.45 21.03
C ASN A 515 19.26 0.40 21.54
N PRO A 516 19.47 0.47 22.89
CA PRO A 516 20.81 0.58 23.48
C PRO A 516 21.74 -0.61 23.22
N ASN A 517 21.18 -1.79 22.95
CA ASN A 517 21.94 -3.04 22.78
C ASN A 517 22.03 -3.49 21.30
N HIS A 518 21.89 -2.57 20.35
CA HIS A 518 21.97 -2.94 18.93
C HIS A 518 23.42 -3.25 18.53
N LEU A 519 23.72 -4.53 18.30
CA LEU A 519 25.07 -5.04 17.98
C LEU A 519 25.80 -4.21 16.91
N GLN A 520 25.16 -4.03 15.75
CA GLN A 520 25.77 -3.38 14.61
C GLN A 520 26.06 -1.90 14.87
N VAL A 521 25.19 -1.22 15.62
CA VAL A 521 25.38 0.20 15.95
C VAL A 521 26.48 0.39 16.97
N LEU A 522 26.57 -0.47 17.97
CA LEU A 522 27.68 -0.47 18.92
C LEU A 522 29.03 -0.67 18.19
N ALA A 523 29.05 -1.57 17.22
CA ALA A 523 30.24 -1.88 16.44
C ALA A 523 30.63 -0.72 15.49
N VAL A 524 29.68 -0.13 14.75
CA VAL A 524 29.98 1.01 13.85
C VAL A 524 30.39 2.25 14.63
N ARG A 525 29.80 2.49 15.82
CA ARG A 525 30.20 3.57 16.71
C ARG A 525 31.65 3.42 17.15
N ALA A 526 32.08 2.23 17.57
CA ALA A 526 33.47 1.96 17.96
C ALA A 526 34.42 2.19 16.76
N ALA A 527 34.08 1.66 15.59
CA ALA A 527 34.86 1.84 14.36
C ALA A 527 34.96 3.32 13.93
N ALA A 528 33.85 4.09 13.98
CA ALA A 528 33.83 5.50 13.61
C ALA A 528 34.70 6.35 14.55
N LEU A 529 34.64 6.11 15.86
CA LEU A 529 35.50 6.77 16.83
C LEU A 529 36.98 6.47 16.58
N ALA A 530 37.32 5.23 16.23
CA ALA A 530 38.69 4.85 15.92
C ALA A 530 39.22 5.49 14.64
N GLN A 531 38.41 5.51 13.58
CA GLN A 531 38.78 6.13 12.31
C GLN A 531 38.87 7.66 12.39
N SER A 532 38.11 8.29 13.28
CA SER A 532 38.20 9.74 13.55
C SER A 532 39.36 10.13 14.50
N GLY A 533 40.22 9.17 14.88
CA GLY A 533 41.38 9.43 15.77
C GLY A 533 41.03 9.54 17.27
N ARG A 534 39.81 9.29 17.67
CA ARG A 534 39.30 9.36 19.07
C ARG A 534 39.57 8.05 19.80
N SER A 535 40.84 7.65 19.91
CA SER A 535 41.27 6.29 20.33
C SER A 535 40.78 5.90 21.73
N MET A 536 40.78 6.81 22.71
CA MET A 536 40.30 6.50 24.07
C MET A 536 38.79 6.22 24.09
N GLU A 537 38.02 6.99 23.35
CA GLU A 537 36.58 6.80 23.26
C GLU A 537 36.24 5.55 22.45
N ALA A 538 37.02 5.25 21.41
CA ALA A 538 36.89 4.03 20.63
C ALA A 538 37.10 2.77 21.50
N ALA A 539 38.17 2.75 22.31
CA ALA A 539 38.43 1.65 23.24
C ALA A 539 37.30 1.45 24.25
N LYS A 540 36.76 2.54 24.82
CA LYS A 540 35.60 2.47 25.72
C LYS A 540 34.33 1.98 25.01
N ALA A 541 34.11 2.40 23.77
CA ALA A 541 32.99 1.92 22.97
C ALA A 541 33.13 0.43 22.60
N ALA A 542 34.33 -0.05 22.32
CA ALA A 542 34.63 -1.46 22.10
C ALA A 542 34.43 -2.29 23.38
N GLU A 543 34.80 -1.77 24.56
CA GLU A 543 34.52 -2.42 25.85
C GLU A 543 33.02 -2.63 26.07
N VAL A 544 32.20 -1.61 25.82
CA VAL A 544 30.74 -1.72 25.89
C VAL A 544 30.22 -2.78 24.91
N LEU A 545 30.71 -2.78 23.68
CA LEU A 545 30.35 -3.76 22.65
C LEU A 545 30.69 -5.20 23.11
N LEU A 546 31.90 -5.41 23.62
CA LEU A 546 32.38 -6.74 24.02
C LEU A 546 31.72 -7.24 25.31
N THR A 547 31.33 -6.32 26.19
CA THR A 547 30.53 -6.65 27.39
C THR A 547 29.12 -7.10 27.02
N SER A 548 28.49 -6.39 26.07
CA SER A 548 27.14 -6.74 25.57
C SER A 548 27.13 -8.02 24.73
N TYR A 549 28.27 -8.30 24.03
CA TYR A 549 28.41 -9.45 23.13
C TYR A 549 29.71 -10.22 23.41
N PRO A 550 29.75 -11.02 24.49
CA PRO A 550 30.93 -11.80 24.86
C PRO A 550 31.38 -12.76 23.73
N GLY A 551 32.69 -12.78 23.45
CA GLY A 551 33.26 -13.62 22.39
C GLY A 551 33.02 -13.12 20.97
N LEU A 552 32.62 -11.86 20.79
CA LEU A 552 32.59 -11.20 19.49
C LEU A 552 34.03 -11.02 18.95
N THR A 553 34.23 -11.35 17.69
CA THR A 553 35.48 -11.07 16.96
C THR A 553 35.16 -10.38 15.64
N VAL A 554 36.11 -9.67 15.08
CA VAL A 554 35.95 -8.98 13.79
C VAL A 554 35.47 -9.97 12.71
N GLU A 555 36.05 -11.14 12.62
CA GLU A 555 35.71 -12.17 11.62
C GLU A 555 34.28 -12.71 11.83
N ARG A 556 33.90 -12.96 13.10
CA ARG A 556 32.55 -13.40 13.43
C ARG A 556 31.51 -12.34 13.09
N HIS A 557 31.83 -11.08 13.36
CA HIS A 557 30.94 -9.95 13.05
C HIS A 557 30.77 -9.76 11.54
N LEU A 558 31.88 -9.74 10.80
CA LEU A 558 31.88 -9.51 9.35
C LEU A 558 31.31 -10.69 8.54
N ARG A 559 31.19 -11.88 9.10
CA ARG A 559 30.65 -13.07 8.42
C ARG A 559 29.25 -12.86 7.83
N ASN A 560 28.44 -12.00 8.46
CA ASN A 560 27.06 -11.73 8.06
C ASN A 560 26.95 -10.62 7.02
N PHE A 561 28.06 -9.98 6.62
CA PHE A 561 28.06 -8.92 5.62
C PHE A 561 28.43 -9.48 4.23
N ARG A 562 27.54 -9.33 3.28
CA ARG A 562 27.69 -9.75 1.89
C ARG A 562 27.77 -8.54 0.96
N TRP A 563 28.53 -7.52 1.35
CA TRP A 563 28.70 -6.33 0.53
C TRP A 563 29.49 -6.65 -0.74
N LYS A 564 29.05 -6.07 -1.86
CA LYS A 564 29.72 -6.23 -3.15
C LYS A 564 31.12 -5.63 -3.16
N THR A 565 31.29 -4.51 -2.43
CA THR A 565 32.53 -3.73 -2.42
C THR A 565 33.48 -4.24 -1.36
N GLN A 566 34.57 -4.86 -1.78
CA GLN A 566 35.62 -5.38 -0.87
C GLN A 566 36.31 -4.23 -0.09
N ALA A 567 36.41 -3.03 -0.69
CA ALA A 567 36.95 -1.85 -0.04
C ALA A 567 36.15 -1.46 1.23
N ASP A 568 34.82 -1.57 1.19
CA ASP A 568 33.96 -1.26 2.33
C ASP A 568 34.16 -2.25 3.49
N ILE A 569 34.29 -3.53 3.15
CA ILE A 569 34.58 -4.58 4.13
C ILE A 569 35.97 -4.34 4.77
N ALA A 570 36.98 -3.99 3.97
CA ALA A 570 38.31 -3.71 4.44
C ALA A 570 38.36 -2.47 5.33
N HIS A 571 37.64 -1.39 4.93
CA HIS A 571 37.54 -0.16 5.68
C HIS A 571 36.88 -0.39 7.05
N TYR A 572 35.76 -1.16 7.07
CA TYR A 572 35.06 -1.44 8.31
C TYR A 572 35.86 -2.37 9.22
N ARG A 573 36.54 -3.37 8.66
CA ARG A 573 37.46 -4.25 9.38
C ARG A 573 38.57 -3.45 10.06
N ASP A 574 39.21 -2.54 9.36
CA ASP A 574 40.28 -1.69 9.87
C ASP A 574 39.78 -0.82 11.05
N GLY A 575 38.61 -0.23 10.93
CA GLY A 575 38.00 0.56 12.01
C GLY A 575 37.74 -0.25 13.27
N LEU A 576 37.21 -1.48 13.13
CA LEU A 576 36.96 -2.37 14.28
C LEU A 576 38.27 -2.80 14.95
N LEU A 577 39.32 -3.15 14.17
CA LEU A 577 40.61 -3.49 14.72
C LEU A 577 41.28 -2.32 15.45
N LYS A 578 41.21 -1.12 14.89
CA LYS A 578 41.71 0.11 15.53
C LYS A 578 40.95 0.44 16.82
N ALA A 579 39.66 0.10 16.91
CA ALA A 579 38.88 0.26 18.14
C ALA A 579 39.23 -0.77 19.24
N GLY A 580 40.00 -1.81 18.92
CA GLY A 580 40.39 -2.86 19.87
C GLY A 580 39.47 -4.07 19.88
N VAL A 581 38.61 -4.25 18.86
CA VAL A 581 37.80 -5.48 18.73
C VAL A 581 38.73 -6.65 18.39
N PRO A 582 38.68 -7.80 19.12
CA PRO A 582 39.59 -8.92 18.90
C PRO A 582 39.48 -9.52 17.49
N SER A 583 40.60 -9.91 16.92
CA SER A 583 40.67 -10.70 15.70
C SER A 583 41.11 -12.13 16.02
N VAL A 584 40.46 -13.11 15.37
CA VAL A 584 40.92 -14.50 15.42
C VAL A 584 41.93 -14.66 14.30
N LYS A 585 43.15 -15.08 14.61
CA LYS A 585 44.08 -15.57 13.58
C LYS A 585 43.50 -16.85 13.00
N MET A 586 42.92 -16.77 11.81
CA MET A 586 42.40 -17.95 11.10
C MET A 586 43.54 -18.87 10.77
N THR A 587 43.44 -20.13 11.19
CA THR A 587 44.34 -21.19 10.67
C THR A 587 44.06 -21.41 9.18
N LEU A 588 45.06 -21.77 8.40
CA LEU A 588 44.99 -22.00 6.93
C LEU A 588 43.89 -23.01 6.51
N VAL A 589 43.42 -23.84 7.44
CA VAL A 589 42.35 -24.83 7.24
C VAL A 589 40.95 -24.15 7.27
N GLU A 590 40.76 -23.15 8.11
CA GLU A 590 39.48 -22.41 8.21
C GLU A 590 39.29 -21.43 7.06
N SER A 591 40.38 -20.83 6.53
CA SER A 591 40.29 -19.93 5.35
C SER A 591 39.87 -20.68 4.06
N LYS A 592 40.28 -21.95 3.88
CA LYS A 592 39.85 -22.78 2.75
C LYS A 592 38.39 -23.26 2.85
N ARG A 593 37.86 -23.37 4.07
CA ARG A 593 36.47 -23.78 4.29
C ARG A 593 35.48 -22.64 4.02
N ILE A 594 35.86 -21.38 4.24
CA ILE A 594 35.06 -20.18 4.00
C ILE A 594 35.04 -19.76 2.53
N ALA A 595 36.12 -20.06 1.78
CA ALA A 595 36.16 -19.80 0.34
C ALA A 595 35.33 -20.80 -0.50
N ASN A 596 34.88 -21.91 0.11
CA ASN A 596 34.09 -22.97 -0.52
C ASN A 596 32.65 -23.07 0.01
N THR A 597 32.22 -22.12 0.85
CA THR A 597 30.81 -21.88 1.30
C THR A 597 30.32 -20.50 0.87
#